data_c2124f3b6926d537a84a54dc9ca1fe1c
#
_entry.id   c2124f3b6926d537a84a54dc9ca1fe1c
#
_cell.length_a   1.000
_cell.length_b   1.000
_cell.length_c   1.000
_cell.angle_alpha   90.00
_cell.angle_beta   90.00
_cell.angle_gamma   90.00
#
_symmetry.space_group_name_H-M   'P 1'
#
loop_
_entity.id
_entity.type
_entity.pdbx_description
1 polymer ?
#
loop_
_entity_poly.entity_id
_entity_poly.type
_entity_poly.pdbx_seq_one_letter_code
_entity_poly.pdbx_strand_id
1 'polypeptide(L)'
;MSRQGGIFIAIEGVDAVGKRTQTSLLKSWLRVQGLSVRTLSFPAYETDIGKQIRGFLDGTLTYPPQVRAMLYAANRWEKKAELEATLSKSDAVIVDRYIGSNLAYGVSSGLDLEWLRALDTGLPEPDVTLVLDAPLAKTMPRRGRRKDSYEGDVRLQASARRAYLELAKGFGWTVVDASRGIQEVSGSIRTAVSKAMDTRGRTI
;
A
#
# COMPACT_ATOMS: atom_id res chain seq x y z
N MET A 1 -11.61 2.47 -20.35
CA MET A 1 -12.95 2.81 -19.80
C MET A 1 -12.75 3.28 -18.36
N SER A 2 -13.15 4.51 -18.00
CA SER A 2 -13.09 4.98 -16.62
C SER A 2 -14.07 4.14 -15.78
N ARG A 3 -13.57 3.56 -14.68
CA ARG A 3 -14.40 2.82 -13.72
C ARG A 3 -15.47 3.78 -13.16
N GLN A 4 -16.74 3.45 -13.33
CA GLN A 4 -17.83 4.10 -12.59
C GLN A 4 -17.74 3.64 -11.14
N GLY A 5 -17.40 4.52 -10.19
CA GLY A 5 -17.25 4.21 -8.77
C GLY A 5 -16.34 5.19 -8.07
N GLY A 6 -16.13 5.00 -6.77
CA GLY A 6 -15.28 5.86 -5.94
C GLY A 6 -13.82 5.90 -6.38
N ILE A 7 -13.10 6.94 -5.95
CA ILE A 7 -11.66 6.99 -6.15
C ILE A 7 -10.96 5.89 -5.35
N PHE A 8 -10.06 5.15 -5.98
CA PHE A 8 -9.26 4.10 -5.37
C PHE A 8 -7.84 4.60 -5.09
N ILE A 9 -7.48 4.71 -3.83
CA ILE A 9 -6.20 5.26 -3.35
C ILE A 9 -5.41 4.16 -2.67
N ALA A 10 -4.22 3.86 -3.17
CA ALA A 10 -3.27 2.98 -2.49
C ALA A 10 -2.20 3.81 -1.77
N ILE A 11 -1.92 3.48 -0.51
CA ILE A 11 -0.83 4.07 0.29
C ILE A 11 0.24 3.01 0.49
N GLU A 12 1.42 3.25 -0.03
CA GLU A 12 2.55 2.35 -0.09
C GLU A 12 3.77 2.92 0.64
N GLY A 13 4.80 2.11 0.80
CA GLY A 13 6.06 2.49 1.42
C GLY A 13 6.54 1.46 2.45
N VAL A 14 7.78 1.58 2.90
CA VAL A 14 8.42 0.69 3.87
C VAL A 14 7.73 0.73 5.25
N ASP A 15 8.14 -0.19 6.15
CA ASP A 15 7.53 -0.25 7.47
C ASP A 15 7.86 0.99 8.31
N ALA A 16 6.95 1.31 9.23
CA ALA A 16 7.04 2.46 10.14
C ALA A 16 7.18 3.85 9.47
N VAL A 17 6.97 3.99 8.15
CA VAL A 17 7.03 5.27 7.43
C VAL A 17 5.82 6.19 7.69
N GLY A 18 4.82 5.74 8.44
CA GLY A 18 3.65 6.54 8.83
C GLY A 18 2.38 6.29 8.02
N LYS A 19 2.30 5.24 7.20
CA LYS A 19 1.12 4.90 6.38
C LYS A 19 -0.19 4.93 7.17
N ARG A 20 -0.27 4.21 8.29
CA ARG A 20 -1.47 4.14 9.13
C ARG A 20 -1.94 5.51 9.62
N THR A 21 -1.02 6.39 10.03
CA THR A 21 -1.33 7.76 10.47
C THR A 21 -1.89 8.56 9.31
N GLN A 22 -1.25 8.51 8.15
CA GLN A 22 -1.66 9.27 6.98
C GLN A 22 -2.97 8.74 6.38
N THR A 23 -3.20 7.43 6.39
CA THR A 23 -4.50 6.82 6.03
C THR A 23 -5.63 7.37 6.89
N SER A 24 -5.42 7.46 8.21
CA SER A 24 -6.43 8.00 9.14
C SER A 24 -6.71 9.49 8.90
N LEU A 25 -5.66 10.30 8.69
CA LEU A 25 -5.80 11.73 8.40
C LEU A 25 -6.49 11.98 7.05
N LEU A 26 -6.13 11.23 6.02
CA LEU A 26 -6.76 11.32 4.70
C LEU A 26 -8.24 10.93 4.76
N LYS A 27 -8.57 9.82 5.45
CA LYS A 27 -9.96 9.40 5.69
C LYS A 27 -10.77 10.49 6.36
N SER A 28 -10.24 11.08 7.42
CA SER A 28 -10.93 12.14 8.16
C SER A 28 -11.16 13.37 7.28
N TRP A 29 -10.16 13.78 6.52
CA TRP A 29 -10.25 14.92 5.61
C TRP A 29 -11.31 14.71 4.52
N LEU A 30 -11.30 13.57 3.82
CA LEU A 30 -12.29 13.25 2.79
C LEU A 30 -13.72 13.22 3.36
N ARG A 31 -13.89 12.72 4.59
CA ARG A 31 -15.19 12.74 5.27
C ARG A 31 -15.70 14.14 5.58
N VAL A 32 -14.81 15.05 5.95
CA VAL A 32 -15.17 16.48 6.16
C VAL A 32 -15.62 17.11 4.85
N GLN A 33 -15.16 16.63 3.69
CA GLN A 33 -15.65 17.03 2.37
C GLN A 33 -17.00 16.37 1.99
N GLY A 34 -17.65 15.64 2.92
CA GLY A 34 -18.94 14.99 2.69
C GLY A 34 -18.87 13.64 1.98
N LEU A 35 -17.67 13.09 1.74
CA LEU A 35 -17.51 11.84 1.01
C LEU A 35 -17.68 10.60 1.92
N SER A 36 -18.31 9.56 1.39
CA SER A 36 -18.34 8.23 1.98
C SER A 36 -17.00 7.54 1.75
N VAL A 37 -16.24 7.28 2.84
CA VAL A 37 -14.87 6.74 2.77
C VAL A 37 -14.77 5.40 3.47
N ARG A 38 -14.23 4.41 2.77
CA ARG A 38 -13.86 3.10 3.31
C ARG A 38 -12.36 2.91 3.30
N THR A 39 -11.86 2.13 4.25
CA THR A 39 -10.44 1.78 4.35
C THR A 39 -10.29 0.28 4.42
N LEU A 40 -9.37 -0.27 3.64
CA LEU A 40 -8.93 -1.65 3.68
C LEU A 40 -7.42 -1.68 3.93
N SER A 41 -6.89 -2.83 4.30
CA SER A 41 -5.44 -3.03 4.43
C SER A 41 -5.06 -4.43 3.99
N PHE A 42 -3.90 -4.56 3.40
CA PHE A 42 -3.31 -5.85 3.05
C PHE A 42 -1.95 -6.04 3.75
N PRO A 43 -1.65 -7.26 4.19
CA PRO A 43 -2.48 -8.46 4.09
C PRO A 43 -3.74 -8.39 4.97
N ALA A 44 -4.83 -8.99 4.48
CA ALA A 44 -6.06 -9.22 5.25
C ALA A 44 -5.86 -10.46 6.13
N TYR A 45 -5.40 -10.26 7.35
CA TYR A 45 -4.94 -11.33 8.23
C TYR A 45 -6.05 -12.22 8.79
N GLU A 46 -7.31 -11.82 8.67
CA GLU A 46 -8.49 -12.58 9.09
C GLU A 46 -8.80 -13.77 8.16
N THR A 47 -8.29 -13.76 6.93
CA THR A 47 -8.49 -14.84 5.95
C THR A 47 -7.51 -16.00 6.18
N ASP A 48 -7.76 -17.17 5.55
CA ASP A 48 -6.88 -18.31 5.72
C ASP A 48 -5.52 -18.09 5.05
N ILE A 49 -5.46 -17.46 3.87
CA ILE A 49 -4.19 -17.02 3.27
C ILE A 49 -3.50 -15.97 4.15
N GLY A 50 -4.27 -15.04 4.71
CA GLY A 50 -3.74 -14.02 5.63
C GLY A 50 -3.10 -14.61 6.88
N LYS A 51 -3.64 -15.71 7.41
CA LYS A 51 -3.04 -16.46 8.54
C LYS A 51 -1.69 -17.10 8.14
N GLN A 52 -1.55 -17.63 6.93
CA GLN A 52 -0.28 -18.15 6.42
C GLN A 52 0.77 -17.04 6.32
N ILE A 53 0.38 -15.87 5.81
CA ILE A 53 1.26 -14.69 5.76
C ILE A 53 1.65 -14.26 7.18
N ARG A 54 0.72 -14.25 8.13
CA ARG A 54 1.02 -13.93 9.53
C ARG A 54 2.02 -14.92 10.13
N GLY A 55 1.83 -16.23 9.93
CA GLY A 55 2.75 -17.25 10.40
C GLY A 55 4.17 -17.07 9.83
N PHE A 56 4.28 -16.66 8.56
CA PHE A 56 5.57 -16.29 7.98
C PHE A 56 6.18 -15.06 8.66
N LEU A 57 5.42 -13.98 8.85
CA LEU A 57 5.91 -12.75 9.47
C LEU A 57 6.32 -12.96 10.93
N ASP A 58 5.59 -13.78 11.66
CA ASP A 58 5.89 -14.15 13.05
C ASP A 58 7.04 -15.18 13.17
N GLY A 59 7.56 -15.69 12.04
CA GLY A 59 8.67 -16.65 11.99
C GLY A 59 8.29 -18.10 12.32
N THR A 60 6.99 -18.41 12.41
CA THR A 60 6.50 -19.80 12.65
C THR A 60 6.43 -20.63 11.37
N LEU A 61 6.37 -19.95 10.20
CA LEU A 61 6.40 -20.58 8.89
C LEU A 61 7.54 -19.99 8.05
N THR A 62 8.07 -20.80 7.13
CA THR A 62 9.12 -20.37 6.21
C THR A 62 8.69 -20.66 4.78
N TYR A 63 8.83 -19.67 3.90
CA TYR A 63 8.51 -19.77 2.49
C TYR A 63 9.60 -19.18 1.61
N PRO A 64 9.93 -19.79 0.47
CA PRO A 64 10.79 -19.15 -0.52
C PRO A 64 10.14 -17.89 -1.10
N PRO A 65 10.93 -16.95 -1.67
CA PRO A 65 10.43 -15.67 -2.15
C PRO A 65 9.21 -15.75 -3.09
N GLN A 66 9.22 -16.72 -4.00
CA GLN A 66 8.13 -16.94 -4.96
C GLN A 66 6.81 -17.29 -4.26
N VAL A 67 6.86 -18.23 -3.29
CA VAL A 67 5.67 -18.63 -2.53
C VAL A 67 5.13 -17.46 -1.71
N ARG A 68 6.01 -16.64 -1.12
CA ARG A 68 5.59 -15.42 -0.41
C ARG A 68 4.84 -14.47 -1.33
N ALA A 69 5.41 -14.19 -2.52
CA ALA A 69 4.77 -13.31 -3.50
C ALA A 69 3.40 -13.84 -3.95
N MET A 70 3.29 -15.16 -4.18
CA MET A 70 2.02 -15.81 -4.51
C MET A 70 1.00 -15.73 -3.36
N LEU A 71 1.41 -15.90 -2.10
CA LEU A 71 0.53 -15.77 -0.94
C LEU A 71 -0.02 -14.34 -0.79
N TYR A 72 0.84 -13.32 -0.97
CA TYR A 72 0.40 -11.92 -0.94
C TYR A 72 -0.57 -11.59 -2.09
N ALA A 73 -0.35 -12.13 -3.28
CA ALA A 73 -1.27 -11.99 -4.39
C ALA A 73 -2.58 -12.73 -4.12
N ALA A 74 -2.54 -14.01 -3.70
CA ALA A 74 -3.71 -14.81 -3.36
C ALA A 74 -4.58 -14.13 -2.29
N ASN A 75 -3.97 -13.48 -1.27
CA ASN A 75 -4.71 -12.76 -0.24
C ASN A 75 -5.46 -11.53 -0.81
N ARG A 76 -4.92 -10.85 -1.83
CA ARG A 76 -5.65 -9.80 -2.55
C ARG A 76 -6.79 -10.38 -3.38
N TRP A 77 -6.55 -11.52 -4.04
CA TRP A 77 -7.58 -12.23 -4.82
C TRP A 77 -8.75 -12.71 -3.96
N GLU A 78 -8.50 -13.23 -2.74
CA GLU A 78 -9.56 -13.58 -1.78
C GLU A 78 -10.50 -12.40 -1.50
N LYS A 79 -9.94 -11.18 -1.47
CA LYS A 79 -10.67 -9.95 -1.12
C LYS A 79 -11.15 -9.18 -2.35
N LYS A 80 -10.95 -9.69 -3.59
CA LYS A 80 -11.32 -8.97 -4.82
C LYS A 80 -12.78 -8.56 -4.83
N ALA A 81 -13.69 -9.50 -4.59
CA ALA A 81 -15.13 -9.23 -4.63
C ALA A 81 -15.56 -8.18 -3.59
N GLU A 82 -14.98 -8.23 -2.38
CA GLU A 82 -15.22 -7.24 -1.33
C GLU A 82 -14.68 -5.86 -1.73
N LEU A 83 -13.47 -5.82 -2.31
CA LEU A 83 -12.87 -4.58 -2.79
C LEU A 83 -13.74 -3.94 -3.90
N GLU A 84 -14.16 -4.73 -4.90
CA GLU A 84 -15.01 -4.26 -6.00
C GLU A 84 -16.36 -3.75 -5.49
N ALA A 85 -17.01 -4.48 -4.58
CA ALA A 85 -18.26 -4.05 -3.95
C ALA A 85 -18.07 -2.77 -3.11
N THR A 86 -16.94 -2.62 -2.43
CA THR A 86 -16.63 -1.42 -1.65
C THR A 86 -16.40 -0.21 -2.56
N LEU A 87 -15.67 -0.41 -3.67
CA LEU A 87 -15.40 0.62 -4.67
C LEU A 87 -16.67 1.12 -5.36
N SER A 88 -17.65 0.23 -5.59
CA SER A 88 -18.94 0.60 -6.22
C SER A 88 -19.85 1.38 -5.26
N LYS A 89 -19.73 1.21 -3.95
CA LYS A 89 -20.64 1.75 -2.92
C LYS A 89 -20.08 2.94 -2.14
N SER A 90 -18.83 3.33 -2.40
CA SER A 90 -18.17 4.41 -1.65
C SER A 90 -17.62 5.46 -2.59
N ASP A 91 -17.55 6.72 -2.15
CA ASP A 91 -16.95 7.81 -2.94
C ASP A 91 -15.42 7.71 -2.95
N ALA A 92 -14.82 7.16 -1.90
CA ALA A 92 -13.39 6.92 -1.81
C ALA A 92 -13.08 5.62 -1.07
N VAL A 93 -12.11 4.87 -1.58
CA VAL A 93 -11.53 3.69 -0.91
C VAL A 93 -10.04 3.91 -0.76
N ILE A 94 -9.55 3.85 0.48
CA ILE A 94 -8.12 3.96 0.81
C ILE A 94 -7.62 2.59 1.23
N VAL A 95 -6.56 2.12 0.61
CA VAL A 95 -5.94 0.83 0.94
C VAL A 95 -4.53 1.06 1.45
N ASP A 96 -4.26 0.61 2.71
CA ASP A 96 -2.91 0.58 3.27
C ASP A 96 -2.21 -0.70 2.80
N ARG A 97 -1.23 -0.57 1.93
CA ARG A 97 -0.54 -1.60 1.15
C ARG A 97 -1.46 -2.30 0.14
N TYR A 98 -0.95 -2.44 -1.07
CA TYR A 98 -1.63 -3.15 -2.15
C TYR A 98 -0.61 -3.87 -3.05
N ILE A 99 -0.79 -3.82 -4.37
CA ILE A 99 0.10 -4.44 -5.36
C ILE A 99 1.54 -3.90 -5.22
N GLY A 100 1.72 -2.60 -4.99
CA GLY A 100 3.03 -1.96 -4.86
C GLY A 100 3.92 -2.59 -3.81
N SER A 101 3.35 -3.04 -2.68
CA SER A 101 4.11 -3.75 -1.65
C SER A 101 4.68 -5.08 -2.18
N ASN A 102 3.87 -5.87 -2.90
CA ASN A 102 4.32 -7.15 -3.47
C ASN A 102 5.42 -6.95 -4.52
N LEU A 103 5.29 -5.93 -5.37
CA LEU A 103 6.30 -5.59 -6.37
C LEU A 103 7.61 -5.16 -5.69
N ALA A 104 7.57 -4.22 -4.75
CA ALA A 104 8.76 -3.68 -4.11
C ALA A 104 9.53 -4.74 -3.30
N TYR A 105 8.86 -5.51 -2.47
CA TYR A 105 9.49 -6.56 -1.67
C TYR A 105 9.89 -7.78 -2.52
N GLY A 106 9.12 -8.10 -3.57
CA GLY A 106 9.43 -9.18 -4.51
C GLY A 106 10.72 -8.89 -5.30
N VAL A 107 10.81 -7.73 -5.94
CA VAL A 107 12.03 -7.28 -6.65
C VAL A 107 13.22 -7.21 -5.70
N SER A 108 13.04 -6.73 -4.47
CA SER A 108 14.08 -6.69 -3.44
C SER A 108 14.55 -8.08 -3.02
N SER A 109 13.75 -9.10 -3.26
CA SER A 109 14.07 -10.52 -3.04
C SER A 109 14.60 -11.23 -4.30
N GLY A 110 14.89 -10.48 -5.38
CA GLY A 110 15.44 -10.99 -6.64
C GLY A 110 14.41 -11.60 -7.59
N LEU A 111 13.11 -11.34 -7.40
CA LEU A 111 12.07 -11.83 -8.29
C LEU A 111 11.90 -10.92 -9.52
N ASP A 112 11.53 -11.51 -10.65
CA ASP A 112 11.24 -10.80 -11.88
C ASP A 112 9.99 -9.93 -11.74
N LEU A 113 10.07 -8.68 -12.22
CA LEU A 113 9.00 -7.69 -12.10
C LEU A 113 7.76 -8.07 -12.92
N GLU A 114 7.95 -8.56 -14.15
CA GLU A 114 6.82 -8.92 -15.01
C GLU A 114 6.08 -10.15 -14.47
N TRP A 115 6.82 -11.11 -13.92
CA TRP A 115 6.20 -12.24 -13.24
C TRP A 115 5.38 -11.79 -12.02
N LEU A 116 5.91 -10.87 -11.19
CA LEU A 116 5.18 -10.33 -10.04
C LEU A 116 3.92 -9.58 -10.46
N ARG A 117 3.98 -8.79 -11.55
CA ARG A 117 2.82 -8.09 -12.11
C ARG A 117 1.74 -9.05 -12.59
N ALA A 118 2.16 -10.14 -13.24
CA ALA A 118 1.23 -11.14 -13.76
C ALA A 118 0.37 -11.79 -12.65
N LEU A 119 0.88 -11.91 -11.40
CA LEU A 119 0.14 -12.45 -10.28
C LEU A 119 -1.11 -11.63 -9.92
N ASP A 120 -1.11 -10.36 -10.20
CA ASP A 120 -2.18 -9.42 -9.84
C ASP A 120 -3.03 -8.97 -11.06
N THR A 121 -2.77 -9.52 -12.26
CA THR A 121 -3.50 -9.19 -13.48
C THR A 121 -4.98 -9.51 -13.35
N GLY A 122 -5.84 -8.50 -13.42
CA GLY A 122 -7.29 -8.64 -13.25
C GLY A 122 -7.82 -8.21 -11.88
N LEU A 123 -6.94 -7.77 -10.97
CA LEU A 123 -7.37 -7.04 -9.78
C LEU A 123 -7.66 -5.57 -10.13
N PRO A 124 -8.54 -4.87 -9.35
CA PRO A 124 -8.75 -3.44 -9.53
C PRO A 124 -7.44 -2.66 -9.39
N GLU A 125 -7.20 -1.71 -10.29
CA GLU A 125 -6.04 -0.83 -10.23
C GLU A 125 -6.37 0.45 -9.45
N PRO A 126 -5.46 0.96 -8.60
CA PRO A 126 -5.62 2.25 -7.95
C PRO A 126 -5.62 3.40 -8.96
N ASP A 127 -6.46 4.40 -8.71
CA ASP A 127 -6.47 5.65 -9.46
C ASP A 127 -5.26 6.53 -9.10
N VAL A 128 -4.78 6.39 -7.86
CA VAL A 128 -3.56 7.01 -7.38
C VAL A 128 -2.85 6.10 -6.38
N THR A 129 -1.56 5.88 -6.62
CA THR A 129 -0.67 5.19 -5.68
C THR A 129 0.29 6.22 -5.06
N LEU A 130 0.26 6.33 -3.73
CA LEU A 130 1.08 7.24 -2.95
C LEU A 130 2.19 6.43 -2.26
N VAL A 131 3.44 6.67 -2.61
CA VAL A 131 4.60 6.06 -1.95
C VAL A 131 5.13 7.01 -0.89
N LEU A 132 4.92 6.68 0.38
CA LEU A 132 5.52 7.42 1.48
C LEU A 132 7.00 7.04 1.60
N ASP A 133 7.89 8.02 1.43
CA ASP A 133 9.32 7.80 1.50
C ASP A 133 9.96 8.60 2.64
N ALA A 134 10.81 7.94 3.42
CA ALA A 134 11.66 8.59 4.42
C ALA A 134 12.98 7.84 4.58
N PRO A 135 14.07 8.52 5.00
CA PRO A 135 15.31 7.85 5.38
C PRO A 135 15.07 6.79 6.44
N LEU A 136 15.68 5.61 6.31
CA LEU A 136 15.48 4.49 7.24
C LEU A 136 15.79 4.84 8.70
N ALA A 137 16.75 5.74 8.94
CA ALA A 137 17.04 6.23 10.29
C ALA A 137 15.80 6.84 10.99
N LYS A 138 14.84 7.39 10.22
CA LYS A 138 13.58 7.96 10.74
C LYS A 138 12.47 6.92 10.87
N THR A 139 12.55 5.80 10.13
CA THR A 139 11.53 4.74 10.12
C THR A 139 11.86 3.56 11.02
N MET A 140 13.10 3.47 11.52
CA MET A 140 13.48 2.39 12.43
C MET A 140 12.63 2.43 13.71
N PRO A 141 11.98 1.31 14.07
CA PRO A 141 11.13 1.26 15.26
C PRO A 141 11.96 1.58 16.51
N ARG A 142 11.39 2.38 17.42
CA ARG A 142 11.98 2.65 18.73
C ARG A 142 12.22 1.33 19.49
N ARG A 143 13.32 1.25 20.29
CA ARG A 143 13.66 0.08 21.10
C ARG A 143 12.43 -0.44 21.86
N GLY A 144 12.22 -1.77 21.85
CA GLY A 144 11.19 -2.44 22.66
C GLY A 144 9.97 -2.96 21.91
N ARG A 145 9.75 -2.61 20.64
CA ARG A 145 8.65 -3.19 19.82
C ARG A 145 9.09 -4.51 19.21
N ARG A 146 8.26 -5.56 19.33
CA ARG A 146 8.45 -6.82 18.60
C ARG A 146 8.38 -6.55 17.11
N LYS A 147 9.43 -6.92 16.39
CA LYS A 147 9.55 -6.75 14.94
C LYS A 147 9.12 -8.05 14.27
N ASP A 148 8.40 -7.96 13.17
CA ASP A 148 8.20 -9.10 12.30
C ASP A 148 9.46 -9.38 11.45
N SER A 149 9.43 -10.48 10.66
CA SER A 149 10.55 -10.93 9.84
C SER A 149 11.02 -9.87 8.82
N TYR A 150 10.13 -8.99 8.35
CA TYR A 150 10.46 -7.93 7.40
C TYR A 150 10.91 -6.64 8.11
N GLU A 151 10.21 -6.23 9.18
CA GLU A 151 10.58 -5.05 9.97
C GLU A 151 11.98 -5.20 10.61
N GLY A 152 12.40 -6.41 10.92
CA GLY A 152 13.70 -6.71 11.52
C GLY A 152 14.87 -6.65 10.56
N ASP A 153 14.64 -6.83 9.25
CA ASP A 153 15.69 -6.87 8.24
C ASP A 153 15.95 -5.49 7.62
N VAL A 154 16.94 -4.78 8.17
CA VAL A 154 17.33 -3.43 7.70
C VAL A 154 17.79 -3.45 6.23
N ARG A 155 18.45 -4.53 5.78
CA ARG A 155 18.93 -4.64 4.39
C ARG A 155 17.75 -4.78 3.43
N LEU A 156 16.77 -5.62 3.79
CA LEU A 156 15.54 -5.78 3.02
C LEU A 156 14.75 -4.47 2.97
N GLN A 157 14.59 -3.77 4.10
CA GLN A 157 13.91 -2.47 4.14
C GLN A 157 14.61 -1.43 3.26
N ALA A 158 15.95 -1.38 3.27
CA ALA A 158 16.71 -0.49 2.39
C ALA A 158 16.53 -0.82 0.91
N SER A 159 16.54 -2.10 0.57
CA SER A 159 16.31 -2.58 -0.80
C SER A 159 14.88 -2.30 -1.26
N ALA A 160 13.89 -2.59 -0.42
CA ALA A 160 12.48 -2.31 -0.69
C ALA A 160 12.22 -0.81 -0.90
N ARG A 161 12.83 0.06 -0.09
CA ARG A 161 12.75 1.52 -0.28
C ARG A 161 13.25 1.93 -1.67
N ARG A 162 14.42 1.43 -2.10
CA ARG A 162 14.94 1.72 -3.45
C ARG A 162 13.99 1.21 -4.53
N ALA A 163 13.51 -0.03 -4.40
CA ALA A 163 12.55 -0.60 -5.34
C ALA A 163 11.27 0.23 -5.44
N TYR A 164 10.70 0.69 -4.33
CA TYR A 164 9.54 1.60 -4.36
C TYR A 164 9.80 2.88 -5.17
N LEU A 165 10.95 3.51 -5.00
CA LEU A 165 11.30 4.74 -5.72
C LEU A 165 11.49 4.51 -7.22
N GLU A 166 12.09 3.38 -7.61
CA GLU A 166 12.24 2.99 -9.02
C GLU A 166 10.90 2.64 -9.66
N LEU A 167 10.07 1.83 -8.97
CA LEU A 167 8.73 1.51 -9.41
C LEU A 167 7.85 2.75 -9.54
N ALA A 168 7.97 3.69 -8.60
CA ALA A 168 7.24 4.96 -8.66
C ALA A 168 7.56 5.75 -9.95
N LYS A 169 8.81 5.79 -10.36
CA LYS A 169 9.21 6.41 -11.65
C LYS A 169 8.63 5.66 -12.84
N GLY A 170 8.71 4.32 -12.83
CA GLY A 170 8.24 3.48 -13.94
C GLY A 170 6.72 3.48 -14.12
N PHE A 171 5.97 3.54 -13.01
CA PHE A 171 4.50 3.48 -13.02
C PHE A 171 3.81 4.84 -12.82
N GLY A 172 4.57 5.93 -12.70
CA GLY A 172 3.99 7.26 -12.46
C GLY A 172 3.34 7.41 -11.09
N TRP A 173 3.78 6.65 -10.07
CA TRP A 173 3.27 6.80 -8.71
C TRP A 173 3.77 8.10 -8.07
N THR A 174 2.97 8.65 -7.18
CA THR A 174 3.33 9.89 -6.47
C THR A 174 4.17 9.57 -5.24
N VAL A 175 5.42 10.04 -5.23
CA VAL A 175 6.29 9.94 -4.04
C VAL A 175 6.02 11.11 -3.12
N VAL A 176 5.77 10.83 -1.84
CA VAL A 176 5.54 11.82 -0.79
C VAL A 176 6.67 11.74 0.24
N ASP A 177 7.38 12.86 0.45
CA ASP A 177 8.42 12.97 1.46
C ASP A 177 7.84 12.88 2.88
N ALA A 178 7.86 11.67 3.44
CA ALA A 178 7.36 11.36 4.77
C ALA A 178 8.38 11.67 5.89
N SER A 179 9.52 12.29 5.57
CA SER A 179 10.50 12.73 6.56
C SER A 179 10.11 14.04 7.26
N ARG A 180 9.12 14.74 6.72
CA ARG A 180 8.59 16.02 7.20
C ARG A 180 7.59 15.85 8.36
N GLY A 181 7.06 16.97 8.86
CA GLY A 181 6.03 16.97 9.88
C GLY A 181 4.74 16.28 9.42
N ILE A 182 4.02 15.65 10.35
CA ILE A 182 2.80 14.85 10.03
C ILE A 182 1.79 15.65 9.21
N GLN A 183 1.59 16.94 9.52
CA GLN A 183 0.63 17.80 8.82
C GLN A 183 1.10 18.20 7.42
N GLU A 184 2.39 18.40 7.22
CA GLU A 184 2.97 18.69 5.89
C GLU A 184 2.83 17.49 4.96
N VAL A 185 3.14 16.28 5.47
CA VAL A 185 2.93 15.02 4.74
C VAL A 185 1.46 14.87 4.37
N SER A 186 0.56 15.11 5.33
CA SER A 186 -0.89 15.06 5.09
C SER A 186 -1.33 16.08 4.03
N GLY A 187 -0.78 17.30 4.04
CA GLY A 187 -1.03 18.31 3.02
C GLY A 187 -0.62 17.85 1.61
N SER A 188 0.58 17.29 1.48
CA SER A 188 1.07 16.73 0.21
C SER A 188 0.20 15.60 -0.33
N ILE A 189 -0.26 14.71 0.57
CA ILE A 189 -1.18 13.63 0.23
C ILE A 189 -2.52 14.18 -0.28
N ARG A 190 -3.10 15.16 0.44
CA ARG A 190 -4.37 15.79 0.03
C ARG A 190 -4.26 16.41 -1.36
N THR A 191 -3.19 17.16 -1.63
CA THR A 191 -2.94 17.74 -2.95
C THR A 191 -2.89 16.69 -4.05
N ALA A 192 -2.18 15.57 -3.83
CA ALA A 192 -2.09 14.50 -4.81
C ALA A 192 -3.45 13.82 -5.05
N VAL A 193 -4.24 13.59 -3.99
CA VAL A 193 -5.57 12.98 -4.09
C VAL A 193 -6.54 13.93 -4.77
N SER A 194 -6.57 15.23 -4.44
CA SER A 194 -7.42 16.23 -5.12
C SER A 194 -7.15 16.24 -6.61
N LYS A 195 -5.86 16.30 -7.01
CA LYS A 195 -5.48 16.26 -8.42
C LYS A 195 -5.99 15.00 -9.14
N ALA A 196 -5.91 13.83 -8.49
CA ALA A 196 -6.42 12.58 -9.06
C ALA A 196 -7.95 12.59 -9.17
N MET A 197 -8.66 13.21 -8.22
CA MET A 197 -10.11 13.37 -8.26
C MET A 197 -10.55 14.31 -9.39
N ASP A 198 -9.87 15.44 -9.58
CA ASP A 198 -10.15 16.38 -10.67
C ASP A 198 -9.99 15.73 -12.04
N THR A 199 -8.96 14.90 -12.23
CA THR A 199 -8.74 14.14 -13.46
C THR A 199 -9.90 13.18 -13.78
N ARG A 200 -10.67 12.78 -12.76
CA ARG A 200 -11.88 11.95 -12.91
C ARG A 200 -13.17 12.77 -13.01
N GLY A 201 -13.09 14.10 -13.06
CA GLY A 201 -14.25 14.99 -13.09
C GLY A 201 -14.99 15.07 -11.75
N ARG A 202 -14.30 14.83 -10.64
CA ARG A 202 -14.81 14.95 -9.27
C ARG A 202 -13.99 16.03 -8.55
N THR A 203 -14.54 17.21 -8.41
CA THR A 203 -13.92 18.33 -7.65
C THR A 203 -14.36 18.23 -6.18
N ILE A 204 -13.41 18.42 -5.24
CA ILE A 204 -13.64 18.54 -3.80
C ILE A 204 -13.44 19.99 -3.36
#